data_57e4e1a8b83605351586de1aa68b6061
#
_entry.id   57e4e1a8b83605351586de1aa68b6061
#
_cell.length_a   1.000
_cell.length_b   1.000
_cell.length_c   1.000
_cell.angle_alpha   90.00
_cell.angle_beta   90.00
_cell.angle_gamma   90.00
#
_symmetry.space_group_name_H-M   'P 1'
#
loop_
_entity.id
_entity.type
_entity.pdbx_description
1 polymer ?
#
loop_
_entity_poly.entity_id
_entity_poly.type
_entity_poly.pdbx_seq_one_letter_code
_entity_poly.pdbx_strand_id
1 'polypeptide(L)'
;MRTSSRIIYGLSGAVLMELALRDKLDIRKKKLIVVDSEPTGIVYLDDALEQIAQAKKDKKAKYWVQKLGNTKLKRQIYADLVVEEMVKDESYQFLGIFPIRRFPIQNVGAVDQLIQDVQKAVFTEEIEKLDDNRTVLLLGLLNTCQLTPILFAPEDKKEAKNRIEKIMKSNVLAKSVSEAVQAVDAAVMGAVAATVAVSSSSS
;
A
#
# COMPACT_ATOMS: atom_id res chain seq x y z
N MET A 1 -18.60 -3.15 2.65
CA MET A 1 -18.07 -1.77 2.64
C MET A 1 -16.72 -1.57 3.34
N ARG A 2 -16.35 -2.39 4.34
CA ARG A 2 -15.18 -2.19 5.22
C ARG A 2 -13.80 -2.47 4.58
N THR A 3 -13.69 -3.44 3.69
CA THR A 3 -12.42 -3.79 3.00
C THR A 3 -11.97 -2.68 2.04
N SER A 4 -12.90 -1.97 1.42
CA SER A 4 -12.60 -0.92 0.44
C SER A 4 -11.77 0.25 1.02
N SER A 5 -12.10 0.71 2.24
CA SER A 5 -11.40 1.86 2.86
C SER A 5 -9.97 1.50 3.28
N ARG A 6 -9.74 0.27 3.78
CA ARG A 6 -8.38 -0.19 4.14
C ARG A 6 -7.49 -0.28 2.93
N ILE A 7 -8.01 -0.86 1.83
CA ILE A 7 -7.27 -0.95 0.56
C ILE A 7 -6.94 0.44 0.03
N ILE A 8 -7.88 1.38 0.08
CA ILE A 8 -7.65 2.76 -0.39
C ILE A 8 -6.52 3.45 0.40
N TYR A 9 -6.47 3.30 1.72
CA TYR A 9 -5.39 3.84 2.54
C TYR A 9 -4.08 3.07 2.33
N GLY A 10 -4.13 1.76 2.13
CA GLY A 10 -2.96 0.97 1.74
C GLY A 10 -2.36 1.44 0.41
N LEU A 11 -3.19 1.67 -0.60
CA LEU A 11 -2.75 2.18 -1.90
C LEU A 11 -2.14 3.58 -1.79
N SER A 12 -2.76 4.50 -1.03
CA SER A 12 -2.15 5.82 -0.83
C SER A 12 -0.85 5.77 -0.05
N GLY A 13 -0.74 4.85 0.90
CA GLY A 13 0.52 4.56 1.59
C GLY A 13 1.59 4.04 0.65
N ALA A 14 1.26 3.06 -0.20
CA ALA A 14 2.17 2.52 -1.20
C ALA A 14 2.71 3.61 -2.14
N VAL A 15 1.84 4.51 -2.62
CA VAL A 15 2.23 5.65 -3.46
C VAL A 15 3.21 6.58 -2.73
N LEU A 16 2.93 6.93 -1.49
CA LEU A 16 3.82 7.81 -0.71
C LEU A 16 5.15 7.13 -0.36
N MET A 17 5.13 5.82 -0.06
CA MET A 17 6.34 5.04 0.19
C MET A 17 7.19 4.92 -1.08
N GLU A 18 6.58 4.68 -2.24
CA GLU A 18 7.30 4.62 -3.51
C GLU A 18 7.94 5.96 -3.86
N LEU A 19 7.25 7.09 -3.66
CA LEU A 19 7.84 8.41 -3.82
C LEU A 19 9.01 8.66 -2.87
N ALA A 20 8.92 8.18 -1.63
CA ALA A 20 10.01 8.30 -0.66
C ALA A 20 11.20 7.37 -0.99
N LEU A 21 10.94 6.16 -1.52
CA LEU A 21 11.99 5.24 -2.00
C LEU A 21 12.70 5.75 -3.26
N ARG A 22 12.06 6.66 -4.00
CA ARG A 22 12.65 7.36 -5.15
C ARG A 22 13.27 8.70 -4.77
N ASP A 23 13.50 8.95 -3.49
CA ASP A 23 14.05 10.20 -2.97
C ASP A 23 13.27 11.47 -3.39
N LYS A 24 11.98 11.33 -3.72
CA LYS A 24 11.11 12.47 -4.05
C LYS A 24 10.54 13.15 -2.81
N LEU A 25 10.39 12.40 -1.71
CA LEU A 25 9.81 12.86 -0.44
C LEU A 25 10.75 12.66 0.73
N ASP A 26 10.73 13.59 1.66
CA ASP A 26 11.46 13.50 2.94
C ASP A 26 10.61 14.05 4.09
N ILE A 27 11.10 13.88 5.33
CA ILE A 27 10.47 14.43 6.54
C ILE A 27 11.28 15.61 7.07
N ARG A 28 10.60 16.75 7.21
CA ARG A 28 11.16 17.93 7.90
C ARG A 28 10.18 18.43 8.94
N LYS A 29 10.64 18.51 10.21
CA LYS A 29 9.78 18.92 11.34
C LYS A 29 8.48 18.10 11.45
N LYS A 30 8.60 16.77 11.29
CA LYS A 30 7.47 15.80 11.31
C LYS A 30 6.42 16.03 10.20
N LYS A 31 6.77 16.72 9.13
CA LYS A 31 5.92 16.96 7.97
C LYS A 31 6.56 16.38 6.73
N LEU A 32 5.74 15.85 5.84
CA LEU A 32 6.17 15.34 4.54
C LEU A 32 6.40 16.53 3.60
N ILE A 33 7.55 16.57 2.98
CA ILE A 33 7.96 17.61 2.03
C ILE A 33 8.44 16.98 0.72
N VAL A 34 8.31 17.70 -0.37
CA VAL A 34 8.93 17.38 -1.64
C VAL A 34 10.37 17.86 -1.62
N VAL A 35 11.31 17.00 -1.93
CA VAL A 35 12.76 17.30 -2.07
C VAL A 35 13.20 17.28 -3.52
N ASP A 36 12.51 16.49 -4.36
CA ASP A 36 12.67 16.47 -5.79
C ASP A 36 11.29 16.43 -6.45
N SER A 37 11.01 17.42 -7.30
CA SER A 37 9.72 17.59 -7.99
C SER A 37 9.72 17.09 -9.43
N GLU A 38 10.83 16.51 -9.92
CA GLU A 38 10.87 15.93 -11.25
C GLU A 38 9.89 14.77 -11.39
N PRO A 39 9.14 14.69 -12.49
CA PRO A 39 8.18 13.61 -12.71
C PRO A 39 8.83 12.22 -12.66
N THR A 40 8.09 11.26 -12.16
CA THR A 40 8.47 9.84 -12.13
C THR A 40 8.14 9.11 -13.45
N GLY A 41 7.28 9.71 -14.27
CA GLY A 41 6.69 9.10 -15.47
C GLY A 41 5.49 8.20 -15.17
N ILE A 42 5.08 8.08 -13.91
CA ILE A 42 3.92 7.28 -13.48
C ILE A 42 2.82 8.23 -13.02
N VAL A 43 1.71 8.25 -13.75
CA VAL A 43 0.65 9.26 -13.60
C VAL A 43 0.15 9.45 -12.16
N TYR A 44 -0.13 8.36 -11.45
CA TYR A 44 -0.65 8.45 -10.08
C TYR A 44 0.41 8.85 -9.05
N LEU A 45 1.69 8.58 -9.32
CA LEU A 45 2.80 9.07 -8.49
C LEU A 45 2.99 10.58 -8.71
N ASP A 46 2.99 11.01 -9.98
CA ASP A 46 3.18 12.40 -10.36
C ASP A 46 2.01 13.28 -9.89
N ASP A 47 0.77 12.79 -10.00
CA ASP A 47 -0.41 13.43 -9.41
C ASP A 47 -0.29 13.62 -7.87
N ALA A 48 0.26 12.63 -7.19
CA ALA A 48 0.47 12.72 -5.74
C ALA A 48 1.59 13.70 -5.39
N LEU A 49 2.71 13.64 -6.11
CA LEU A 49 3.86 14.51 -5.95
C LEU A 49 3.47 15.98 -6.16
N GLU A 50 2.74 16.28 -7.24
CA GLU A 50 2.23 17.61 -7.55
C GLU A 50 1.30 18.15 -6.44
N GLN A 51 0.36 17.33 -5.96
CA GLN A 51 -0.53 17.75 -4.88
C GLN A 51 0.21 18.08 -3.58
N ILE A 52 1.33 17.39 -3.30
CA ILE A 52 2.17 17.68 -2.14
C ILE A 52 2.96 18.97 -2.37
N ALA A 53 3.56 19.13 -3.55
CA ALA A 53 4.35 20.31 -3.92
C ALA A 53 3.51 21.62 -3.91
N GLN A 54 2.27 21.55 -4.40
CA GLN A 54 1.36 22.70 -4.48
C GLN A 54 0.66 23.04 -3.15
N ALA A 55 0.92 22.28 -2.09
CA ALA A 55 0.26 22.55 -0.81
C ALA A 55 0.73 23.86 -0.19
N LYS A 56 -0.20 24.75 0.17
CA LYS A 56 0.11 26.03 0.83
C LYS A 56 0.93 25.90 2.12
N LYS A 57 0.88 24.74 2.77
CA LYS A 57 1.62 24.43 4.01
C LYS A 57 1.95 22.94 4.02
N ASP A 58 3.16 22.62 4.46
CA ASP A 58 3.56 21.22 4.68
C ASP A 58 2.63 20.53 5.68
N LYS A 59 2.29 19.29 5.40
CA LYS A 59 1.39 18.47 6.21
C LYS A 59 2.09 17.18 6.66
N LYS A 60 1.58 16.60 7.74
CA LYS A 60 2.04 15.28 8.22
C LYS A 60 1.63 14.19 7.22
N ALA A 61 2.37 13.08 7.21
CA ALA A 61 2.08 11.91 6.38
C ALA A 61 0.61 11.44 6.52
N LYS A 62 0.06 11.42 7.74
CA LYS A 62 -1.35 11.06 8.00
C LYS A 62 -2.35 11.88 7.18
N TYR A 63 -2.12 13.18 7.02
CA TYR A 63 -2.99 14.02 6.19
C TYR A 63 -2.96 13.56 4.73
N TRP A 64 -1.77 13.24 4.21
CA TRP A 64 -1.60 12.83 2.83
C TRP A 64 -2.17 11.44 2.56
N VAL A 65 -1.95 10.47 3.46
CA VAL A 65 -2.58 9.14 3.38
C VAL A 65 -4.10 9.29 3.26
N GLN A 66 -4.72 10.14 4.07
CA GLN A 66 -6.17 10.36 4.03
C GLN A 66 -6.63 11.13 2.79
N LYS A 67 -5.89 12.16 2.37
CA LYS A 67 -6.26 13.00 1.23
C LYS A 67 -6.13 12.27 -0.10
N LEU A 68 -5.03 11.54 -0.29
CA LEU A 68 -4.78 10.77 -1.52
C LEU A 68 -5.58 9.47 -1.55
N GLY A 69 -5.97 8.92 -0.39
CA GLY A 69 -6.78 7.72 -0.27
C GLY A 69 -8.21 7.93 -0.73
N ASN A 70 -8.43 7.94 -2.03
CA ASN A 70 -9.73 8.23 -2.66
C ASN A 70 -9.99 7.36 -3.89
N THR A 71 -11.20 7.45 -4.44
CA THR A 71 -11.63 6.68 -5.61
C THR A 71 -10.86 7.06 -6.89
N LYS A 72 -10.35 8.33 -6.98
CA LYS A 72 -9.55 8.77 -8.15
C LYS A 72 -8.27 7.97 -8.21
N LEU A 73 -7.50 7.92 -7.11
CA LEU A 73 -6.26 7.14 -7.01
C LEU A 73 -6.49 5.67 -7.38
N LYS A 74 -7.51 5.06 -6.78
CA LYS A 74 -7.84 3.66 -7.09
C LYS A 74 -8.09 3.47 -8.59
N ARG A 75 -8.83 4.36 -9.23
CA ARG A 75 -9.11 4.28 -10.69
C ARG A 75 -7.85 4.44 -11.54
N GLN A 76 -6.96 5.35 -11.16
CA GLN A 76 -5.68 5.55 -11.87
C GLN A 76 -4.80 4.29 -11.80
N ILE A 77 -4.65 3.69 -10.61
CA ILE A 77 -3.89 2.45 -10.45
C ILE A 77 -4.50 1.30 -11.26
N TYR A 78 -5.84 1.15 -11.26
CA TYR A 78 -6.47 0.12 -12.09
C TYR A 78 -6.32 0.38 -13.58
N ALA A 79 -6.35 1.65 -14.03
CA ALA A 79 -6.10 1.98 -15.43
C ALA A 79 -4.68 1.61 -15.86
N ASP A 80 -3.69 1.85 -15.00
CA ASP A 80 -2.29 1.48 -15.22
C ASP A 80 -2.12 -0.04 -15.29
N LEU A 81 -2.71 -0.78 -14.33
CA LEU A 81 -2.70 -2.24 -14.34
C LEU A 81 -3.38 -2.86 -15.57
N VAL A 82 -4.35 -2.18 -16.18
CA VAL A 82 -4.96 -2.60 -17.46
C VAL A 82 -3.99 -2.35 -18.61
N VAL A 83 -3.30 -1.21 -18.63
CA VAL A 83 -2.30 -0.89 -19.66
C VAL A 83 -1.13 -1.88 -19.60
N GLU A 84 -0.71 -2.27 -18.41
CA GLU A 84 0.34 -3.27 -18.18
C GLU A 84 -0.15 -4.73 -18.34
N GLU A 85 -1.38 -4.94 -18.80
CA GLU A 85 -1.99 -6.27 -18.99
C GLU A 85 -2.00 -7.15 -17.73
N MET A 86 -1.89 -6.53 -16.55
CA MET A 86 -1.96 -7.25 -15.27
C MET A 86 -3.38 -7.68 -14.94
N VAL A 87 -4.36 -6.83 -15.28
CA VAL A 87 -5.78 -7.09 -15.11
C VAL A 87 -6.55 -6.70 -16.37
N LYS A 88 -7.70 -7.32 -16.60
CA LYS A 88 -8.62 -6.97 -17.70
C LYS A 88 -9.75 -6.09 -17.15
N ASP A 89 -10.11 -5.04 -17.87
CA ASP A 89 -11.31 -4.25 -17.55
C ASP A 89 -12.55 -4.94 -18.13
N GLU A 90 -13.35 -5.54 -17.28
CA GLU A 90 -14.62 -6.14 -17.65
C GLU A 90 -15.78 -5.36 -17.00
N SER A 91 -16.56 -4.72 -17.83
CA SER A 91 -17.80 -4.08 -17.40
C SER A 91 -19.00 -4.84 -17.95
N TYR A 92 -19.99 -5.11 -17.10
CA TYR A 92 -21.25 -5.68 -17.50
C TYR A 92 -22.40 -5.02 -16.75
N GLN A 93 -23.61 -5.11 -17.31
CA GLN A 93 -24.79 -4.57 -16.67
C GLN A 93 -25.51 -5.69 -15.90
N PHE A 94 -25.57 -5.55 -14.57
CA PHE A 94 -26.38 -6.43 -13.75
C PHE A 94 -27.86 -6.00 -13.84
N LEU A 95 -28.73 -6.94 -14.18
CA LEU A 95 -30.15 -6.70 -14.44
C LEU A 95 -30.43 -5.62 -15.52
N GLY A 96 -29.47 -5.41 -16.43
CA GLY A 96 -29.61 -4.40 -17.50
C GLY A 96 -29.55 -2.94 -17.05
N ILE A 97 -29.39 -2.65 -15.77
CA ILE A 97 -29.50 -1.30 -15.18
C ILE A 97 -28.27 -0.90 -14.40
N PHE A 98 -27.66 -1.83 -13.66
CA PHE A 98 -26.56 -1.52 -12.76
C PHE A 98 -25.21 -1.85 -13.38
N PRO A 99 -24.35 -0.86 -13.72
CA PRO A 99 -23.03 -1.12 -14.25
C PRO A 99 -22.14 -1.71 -13.15
N ILE A 100 -21.63 -2.91 -13.37
CA ILE A 100 -20.64 -3.55 -12.51
C ILE A 100 -19.33 -3.62 -13.29
N ARG A 101 -18.25 -3.10 -12.71
CA ARG A 101 -16.89 -3.23 -13.21
C ARG A 101 -16.14 -4.28 -12.41
N ARG A 102 -15.48 -5.18 -13.13
CA ARG A 102 -14.57 -6.17 -12.59
C ARG A 102 -13.20 -6.05 -13.23
N PHE A 103 -12.19 -6.44 -12.50
CA PHE A 103 -10.81 -6.43 -12.97
C PHE A 103 -10.20 -7.81 -12.69
N PRO A 104 -10.58 -8.85 -13.47
CA PRO A 104 -9.98 -10.16 -13.33
C PRO A 104 -8.48 -10.08 -13.64
N ILE A 105 -7.70 -10.88 -12.91
CA ILE A 105 -6.26 -11.00 -13.13
C ILE A 105 -6.04 -11.59 -14.51
N GLN A 106 -5.22 -10.96 -15.33
CA GLN A 106 -4.82 -11.40 -16.65
C GLN A 106 -3.44 -12.04 -16.60
N ASN A 107 -2.48 -11.41 -15.96
CA ASN A 107 -1.15 -11.96 -15.76
C ASN A 107 -1.06 -12.74 -14.44
N VAL A 108 -1.59 -13.96 -14.45
CA VAL A 108 -1.60 -14.85 -13.27
C VAL A 108 -0.16 -15.15 -12.82
N GLY A 109 0.77 -15.38 -13.77
CA GLY A 109 2.16 -15.70 -13.46
C GLY A 109 2.86 -14.62 -12.66
N ALA A 110 2.68 -13.34 -13.01
CA ALA A 110 3.27 -12.22 -12.26
C ALA A 110 2.69 -12.11 -10.84
N VAL A 111 1.39 -12.34 -10.69
CA VAL A 111 0.73 -12.33 -9.37
C VAL A 111 1.21 -13.50 -8.50
N ASP A 112 1.31 -14.70 -9.08
CA ASP A 112 1.81 -15.88 -8.36
C ASP A 112 3.27 -15.69 -7.92
N GLN A 113 4.12 -15.12 -8.78
CA GLN A 113 5.50 -14.80 -8.43
C GLN A 113 5.56 -13.83 -7.24
N LEU A 114 4.77 -12.74 -7.27
CA LEU A 114 4.72 -11.78 -6.18
C LEU A 114 4.26 -12.43 -4.86
N ILE A 115 3.27 -13.31 -4.92
CA ILE A 115 2.79 -14.05 -3.74
C ILE A 115 3.90 -14.96 -3.21
N GLN A 116 4.61 -15.69 -4.08
CA GLN A 116 5.73 -16.54 -3.69
C GLN A 116 6.86 -15.74 -3.05
N ASP A 117 7.20 -14.57 -3.58
CA ASP A 117 8.25 -13.71 -3.02
C ASP A 117 7.87 -13.23 -1.61
N VAL A 118 6.62 -12.83 -1.40
CA VAL A 118 6.10 -12.46 -0.08
C VAL A 118 6.11 -13.66 0.87
N GLN A 119 5.66 -14.83 0.42
CA GLN A 119 5.68 -16.05 1.23
C GLN A 119 7.10 -16.45 1.62
N LYS A 120 8.04 -16.43 0.67
CA LYS A 120 9.45 -16.71 0.91
C LYS A 120 10.04 -15.73 1.93
N ALA A 121 9.73 -14.45 1.83
CA ALA A 121 10.18 -13.45 2.81
C ALA A 121 9.65 -13.74 4.21
N VAL A 122 8.40 -14.19 4.35
CA VAL A 122 7.79 -14.55 5.65
C VAL A 122 8.44 -15.78 6.26
N PHE A 123 8.78 -16.78 5.45
CA PHE A 123 9.33 -18.05 5.93
C PHE A 123 10.87 -18.11 5.92
N THR A 124 11.55 -17.01 5.57
CA THR A 124 13.02 -16.95 5.69
C THR A 124 13.46 -17.14 7.14
N GLU A 125 14.54 -17.87 7.35
CA GLU A 125 15.12 -18.04 8.69
C GLU A 125 15.90 -16.81 9.14
N GLU A 126 16.49 -16.09 8.20
CA GLU A 126 17.36 -14.95 8.43
C GLU A 126 16.63 -13.64 8.11
N ILE A 127 15.74 -13.22 9.00
CA ILE A 127 14.97 -11.96 8.85
C ILE A 127 15.91 -10.76 8.64
N GLU A 128 17.13 -10.81 9.22
CA GLU A 128 18.10 -9.73 9.13
C GLU A 128 18.74 -9.57 7.74
N LYS A 129 18.60 -10.59 6.88
CA LYS A 129 19.05 -10.60 5.48
C LYS A 129 17.95 -10.28 4.48
N LEU A 130 16.79 -9.80 4.93
CA LEU A 130 15.76 -9.28 4.02
C LEU A 130 16.25 -7.93 3.45
N ASP A 131 17.05 -7.99 2.38
CA ASP A 131 17.60 -6.81 1.72
C ASP A 131 16.61 -6.07 0.80
N ASP A 132 15.48 -6.73 0.47
CA ASP A 132 14.46 -6.11 -0.37
C ASP A 132 13.45 -5.30 0.46
N ASN A 133 13.75 -4.02 0.60
CA ASN A 133 12.89 -3.07 1.30
C ASN A 133 11.47 -3.02 0.73
N ARG A 134 11.27 -3.23 -0.58
CA ARG A 134 9.93 -3.21 -1.19
C ARG A 134 9.08 -4.37 -0.72
N THR A 135 9.62 -5.58 -0.70
CA THR A 135 8.89 -6.78 -0.20
C THR A 135 8.53 -6.63 1.27
N VAL A 136 9.42 -6.12 2.11
CA VAL A 136 9.13 -5.90 3.54
C VAL A 136 8.07 -4.82 3.74
N LEU A 137 8.12 -3.71 2.98
CA LEU A 137 7.11 -2.66 3.02
C LEU A 137 5.74 -3.16 2.50
N LEU A 138 5.74 -3.93 1.42
CA LEU A 138 4.53 -4.57 0.91
C LEU A 138 3.90 -5.49 1.97
N LEU A 139 4.71 -6.30 2.65
CA LEU A 139 4.26 -7.16 3.73
C LEU A 139 3.63 -6.35 4.88
N GLY A 140 4.25 -5.23 5.25
CA GLY A 140 3.70 -4.30 6.25
C GLY A 140 2.35 -3.73 5.84
N LEU A 141 2.21 -3.28 4.60
CA LEU A 141 0.96 -2.77 4.04
C LEU A 141 -0.13 -3.86 3.99
N LEU A 142 0.21 -5.06 3.51
CA LEU A 142 -0.70 -6.21 3.45
C LEU A 142 -1.19 -6.59 4.86
N ASN A 143 -0.29 -6.62 5.83
CA ASN A 143 -0.63 -6.90 7.22
C ASN A 143 -1.53 -5.81 7.81
N THR A 144 -1.20 -4.55 7.63
CA THR A 144 -2.00 -3.41 8.09
C THR A 144 -3.40 -3.41 7.45
N CYS A 145 -3.50 -3.73 6.17
CA CYS A 145 -4.78 -3.86 5.46
C CYS A 145 -5.54 -5.15 5.78
N GLN A 146 -4.98 -6.05 6.59
CA GLN A 146 -5.53 -7.36 6.93
C GLN A 146 -5.74 -8.27 5.70
N LEU A 147 -4.81 -8.20 4.75
CA LEU A 147 -4.83 -9.00 3.53
C LEU A 147 -3.91 -10.23 3.62
N THR A 148 -3.02 -10.29 4.60
CA THR A 148 -2.09 -11.42 4.78
C THR A 148 -2.76 -12.81 4.84
N PRO A 149 -3.96 -12.99 5.47
CA PRO A 149 -4.58 -14.31 5.52
C PRO A 149 -4.96 -14.92 4.16
N ILE A 150 -5.06 -14.09 3.09
CA ILE A 150 -5.38 -14.61 1.75
C ILE A 150 -4.16 -15.14 1.00
N LEU A 151 -2.95 -14.87 1.51
CA LEU A 151 -1.69 -15.25 0.87
C LEU A 151 -1.18 -16.64 1.30
N PHE A 152 -1.76 -17.21 2.36
CA PHE A 152 -1.27 -18.44 2.97
C PHE A 152 -2.35 -19.50 3.03
N ALA A 153 -1.94 -20.77 2.86
CA ALA A 153 -2.81 -21.93 3.07
C ALA A 153 -3.35 -21.96 4.51
N PRO A 154 -4.53 -22.54 4.76
CA PRO A 154 -5.14 -22.57 6.08
C PRO A 154 -4.23 -23.09 7.20
N GLU A 155 -3.42 -24.10 6.91
CA GLU A 155 -2.44 -24.73 7.80
C GLU A 155 -1.30 -23.79 8.18
N ASP A 156 -0.86 -22.94 7.26
CA ASP A 156 0.30 -22.04 7.44
C ASP A 156 -0.07 -20.70 8.08
N LYS A 157 -1.36 -20.33 8.12
CA LYS A 157 -1.82 -19.00 8.56
C LYS A 157 -1.34 -18.61 9.95
N LYS A 158 -1.32 -19.56 10.88
CA LYS A 158 -0.92 -19.28 12.27
C LYS A 158 0.59 -19.02 12.35
N GLU A 159 1.38 -19.83 11.68
CA GLU A 159 2.83 -19.65 11.65
C GLU A 159 3.20 -18.37 10.89
N ALA A 160 2.63 -18.15 9.70
CA ALA A 160 2.83 -16.94 8.92
C ALA A 160 2.52 -15.68 9.75
N LYS A 161 1.40 -15.64 10.47
CA LYS A 161 1.04 -14.52 11.35
C LYS A 161 2.13 -14.26 12.40
N ASN A 162 2.60 -15.30 13.08
CA ASN A 162 3.63 -15.17 14.12
C ASN A 162 4.96 -14.65 13.52
N ARG A 163 5.33 -15.12 12.33
CA ARG A 163 6.54 -14.68 11.63
C ARG A 163 6.41 -13.23 11.15
N ILE A 164 5.28 -12.86 10.57
CA ILE A 164 4.99 -11.47 10.18
C ILE A 164 5.10 -10.53 11.39
N GLU A 165 4.55 -10.91 12.54
CA GLU A 165 4.68 -10.10 13.76
C GLU A 165 6.14 -9.96 14.21
N LYS A 166 6.97 -10.99 14.05
CA LYS A 166 8.42 -10.91 14.33
C LYS A 166 9.13 -9.98 13.35
N ILE A 167 8.84 -10.09 12.04
CA ILE A 167 9.41 -9.22 11.01
C ILE A 167 9.03 -7.76 11.29
N MET A 168 7.76 -7.48 11.60
CA MET A 168 7.30 -6.12 11.90
C MET A 168 7.88 -5.53 13.19
N LYS A 169 8.22 -6.37 14.17
CA LYS A 169 8.89 -5.95 15.41
C LYS A 169 10.42 -5.88 15.29
N SER A 170 10.99 -6.52 14.27
CA SER A 170 12.43 -6.41 14.01
C SER A 170 12.76 -5.00 13.51
N ASN A 171 13.95 -4.51 13.85
CA ASN A 171 14.41 -3.19 13.39
C ASN A 171 14.85 -3.19 11.90
N VAL A 172 14.50 -4.21 11.11
CA VAL A 172 14.89 -4.29 9.69
C VAL A 172 14.37 -3.08 8.92
N LEU A 173 13.08 -2.76 9.06
CA LEU A 173 12.51 -1.55 8.45
C LEU A 173 13.14 -0.25 8.97
N ALA A 174 13.42 -0.16 10.28
CA ALA A 174 13.96 1.06 10.87
C ALA A 174 15.42 1.34 10.45
N LYS A 175 16.18 0.31 10.07
CA LYS A 175 17.58 0.44 9.65
C LYS A 175 17.75 0.69 8.15
N SER A 176 16.80 0.26 7.34
CA SER A 176 16.95 0.20 5.88
C SER A 176 16.07 1.17 5.09
N VAL A 177 15.15 1.88 5.76
CA VAL A 177 14.24 2.80 5.07
C VAL A 177 14.28 4.21 5.66
N SER A 178 13.98 5.21 4.81
CA SER A 178 14.00 6.61 5.20
C SER A 178 12.97 6.95 6.29
N GLU A 179 13.20 8.06 7.02
CA GLU A 179 12.24 8.59 7.99
C GLU A 179 10.87 8.88 7.32
N ALA A 180 10.88 9.27 6.05
CA ALA A 180 9.67 9.49 5.28
C ALA A 180 8.83 8.21 5.13
N VAL A 181 9.46 7.09 4.80
CA VAL A 181 8.77 5.79 4.68
C VAL A 181 8.21 5.35 6.03
N GLN A 182 8.97 5.47 7.11
CA GLN A 182 8.50 5.13 8.45
C GLN A 182 7.28 5.98 8.89
N ALA A 183 7.32 7.28 8.57
CA ALA A 183 6.21 8.18 8.89
C ALA A 183 4.94 7.86 8.06
N VAL A 184 5.09 7.41 6.83
CA VAL A 184 3.97 6.95 5.98
C VAL A 184 3.39 5.65 6.53
N ASP A 185 4.22 4.67 6.87
CA ASP A 185 3.76 3.40 7.45
C ASP A 185 2.93 3.63 8.73
N ALA A 186 3.45 4.40 9.66
CA ALA A 186 2.69 4.77 10.87
C ALA A 186 1.37 5.51 10.56
N ALA A 187 1.35 6.32 9.50
CA ALA A 187 0.15 7.02 9.07
C ALA A 187 -0.90 6.09 8.46
N VAL A 188 -0.50 5.07 7.70
CA VAL A 188 -1.40 4.04 7.15
C VAL A 188 -2.00 3.22 8.27
N MET A 189 -1.17 2.74 9.22
CA MET A 189 -1.65 2.02 10.39
C MET A 189 -2.70 2.82 11.17
N GLY A 190 -2.44 4.10 11.43
CA GLY A 190 -3.37 4.98 12.14
C GLY A 190 -4.66 5.28 11.37
N ALA A 191 -4.60 5.37 10.05
CA ALA A 191 -5.78 5.57 9.21
C ALA A 191 -6.67 4.32 9.16
N VAL A 192 -6.06 3.15 9.01
CA VAL A 192 -6.78 1.86 9.00
C VAL A 192 -7.39 1.57 10.37
N ALA A 193 -6.67 1.77 11.47
CA ALA A 193 -7.18 1.57 12.81
C ALA A 193 -8.42 2.44 13.11
N ALA A 194 -8.43 3.70 12.64
CA ALA A 194 -9.59 4.58 12.79
C ALA A 194 -10.84 4.03 12.07
N THR A 195 -10.68 3.33 10.94
CA THR A 195 -11.83 2.71 10.24
C THR A 195 -12.41 1.52 10.99
N VAL A 196 -11.59 0.82 11.78
CA VAL A 196 -12.03 -0.32 12.61
C VAL A 196 -12.78 0.17 13.83
N ALA A 197 -12.28 1.22 14.51
CA ALA A 197 -12.88 1.78 15.73
C ALA A 197 -14.30 2.32 15.49
N VAL A 198 -14.52 3.07 14.40
CA VAL A 198 -15.85 3.59 14.02
C VAL A 198 -16.85 2.46 13.78
N SER A 199 -16.40 1.28 13.40
CA SER A 199 -17.26 0.14 13.11
C SER A 199 -17.67 -0.67 14.32
N SER A 200 -16.94 -0.58 15.43
CA SER A 200 -17.26 -1.25 16.70
C SER A 200 -18.20 -0.44 17.61
N SER A 201 -18.31 0.87 17.37
CA SER A 201 -19.20 1.77 18.11
C SER A 201 -20.61 1.89 17.51
N SER A 202 -20.88 1.19 16.38
CA SER A 202 -22.17 1.24 15.65
C SER A 202 -22.93 -0.09 15.69
N SER A 203 -22.58 -0.98 16.63
CA SER A 203 -23.23 -2.31 16.80
C SER A 203 -23.98 -2.40 18.10
#